data_232ef9ce3567324779ef313d9ee09869
#
_entry.id   232ef9ce3567324779ef313d9ee09869
#
_cell.length_a   1.000
_cell.length_b   1.000
_cell.length_c   1.000
_cell.angle_alpha   90.00
_cell.angle_beta   90.00
_cell.angle_gamma   90.00
#
_symmetry.space_group_name_H-M   'P 1'
#
loop_
_entity.id
_entity.type
_entity.pdbx_description
1 polymer ?
#
loop_
_entity_poly.entity_id
_entity_poly.type
_entity_poly.pdbx_seq_one_letter_code
_entity_poly.pdbx_strand_id
1 'polypeptide(L)'
;MESVKVVISNDQKAVKVPTGIRLLIRRCCHAVLELEHFEGSAEVSVRFVDNEQIRELNKAYRNIDRETDVLSFPLGENGVYDINHDTGAKLLGDIAVSYTHLRAHETRGNL
;
A
#
# COMPACT_ATOMS: atom_id res chain seq x y z
N MET A 1 -4.23 19.91 0.98
CA MET A 1 -4.81 18.55 1.09
C MET A 1 -5.69 18.50 2.33
N GLU A 2 -6.92 18.06 2.18
CA GLU A 2 -7.89 18.11 3.29
C GLU A 2 -7.78 16.90 4.22
N SER A 3 -7.81 15.68 3.68
CA SER A 3 -7.65 14.49 4.48
C SER A 3 -7.10 13.33 3.66
N VAL A 4 -6.42 12.42 4.34
CA VAL A 4 -5.92 11.19 3.73
C VAL A 4 -6.46 10.03 4.55
N LYS A 5 -7.22 9.15 3.92
CA LYS A 5 -7.72 7.93 4.54
C LYS A 5 -6.90 6.76 4.02
N VAL A 6 -6.28 6.02 4.92
CA VAL A 6 -5.54 4.82 4.57
C VAL A 6 -6.29 3.64 5.18
N VAL A 7 -6.86 2.80 4.32
CA VAL A 7 -7.56 1.59 4.73
C VAL A 7 -6.55 0.47 4.75
N ILE A 8 -6.31 -0.12 5.92
CA ILE A 8 -5.30 -1.16 6.09
C ILE A 8 -5.98 -2.47 6.45
N SER A 9 -5.73 -3.51 5.67
CA SER A 9 -6.20 -4.85 5.96
C SER A 9 -5.02 -5.82 6.06
N ASN A 10 -5.18 -6.85 6.88
CA ASN A 10 -4.16 -7.89 7.06
C ASN A 10 -4.73 -9.22 6.58
N ASP A 11 -4.33 -9.64 5.39
CA ASP A 11 -4.81 -10.85 4.73
C ASP A 11 -3.81 -12.00 4.82
N GLN A 12 -2.90 -11.94 5.80
CA GLN A 12 -1.90 -12.98 6.01
C GLN A 12 -1.85 -13.39 7.49
N LYS A 13 -1.35 -14.58 7.74
CA LYS A 13 -1.18 -15.13 9.10
C LYS A 13 0.24 -15.59 9.37
N ALA A 14 1.14 -15.39 8.42
CA ALA A 14 2.52 -15.87 8.52
C ALA A 14 3.31 -15.18 9.63
N VAL A 15 3.11 -13.86 9.79
CA VAL A 15 3.77 -13.08 10.84
C VAL A 15 2.79 -12.08 11.44
N LYS A 16 3.03 -11.73 12.69
CA LYS A 16 2.27 -10.69 13.35
C LYS A 16 2.79 -9.32 12.90
N VAL A 17 1.89 -8.48 12.42
CA VAL A 17 2.21 -7.11 12.02
C VAL A 17 2.18 -6.22 13.26
N PRO A 18 3.29 -5.54 13.63
CA PRO A 18 3.29 -4.65 14.78
C PRO A 18 2.31 -3.49 14.61
N THR A 19 1.68 -3.08 15.72
CA THR A 19 0.68 -2.01 15.71
C THR A 19 1.24 -0.69 15.17
N GLY A 20 2.49 -0.37 15.49
CA GLY A 20 3.13 0.86 15.03
C GLY A 20 3.31 0.98 13.52
N ILE A 21 3.30 -0.13 12.80
CA ILE A 21 3.43 -0.14 11.34
C ILE A 21 2.24 0.57 10.68
N ARG A 22 1.03 0.38 11.21
CA ARG A 22 -0.17 1.02 10.65
C ARG A 22 -0.07 2.55 10.73
N LEU A 23 0.36 3.06 11.86
CA LEU A 23 0.53 4.51 12.04
C LEU A 23 1.64 5.04 11.14
N LEU A 24 2.74 4.31 11.01
CA LEU A 24 3.85 4.70 10.15
C LEU A 24 3.39 4.79 8.68
N ILE A 25 2.64 3.81 8.21
CA ILE A 25 2.12 3.80 6.84
C ILE A 25 1.22 5.01 6.60
N ARG A 26 0.31 5.32 7.54
CA ARG A 26 -0.56 6.49 7.43
C ARG A 26 0.24 7.78 7.36
N ARG A 27 1.25 7.93 8.19
CA ARG A 27 2.13 9.12 8.19
C ARG A 27 2.91 9.24 6.89
N CYS A 28 3.42 8.14 6.37
CA CYS A 28 4.15 8.14 5.09
C CYS A 28 3.25 8.54 3.94
N CYS A 29 2.03 7.99 3.86
CA CYS A 29 1.08 8.35 2.82
C CYS A 29 0.73 9.84 2.87
N HIS A 30 0.48 10.36 4.06
CA HIS A 30 0.17 11.77 4.25
C HIS A 30 1.33 12.66 3.81
N ALA A 31 2.55 12.32 4.21
CA ALA A 31 3.74 13.09 3.88
C ALA A 31 4.01 13.11 2.36
N VAL A 32 3.86 11.96 1.69
CA VAL A 32 4.08 11.87 0.25
C VAL A 32 3.06 12.73 -0.50
N LEU A 33 1.80 12.67 -0.12
CA LEU A 33 0.74 13.44 -0.79
C LEU A 33 0.90 14.94 -0.55
N GLU A 34 1.35 15.35 0.63
CA GLU A 34 1.67 16.76 0.90
C GLU A 34 2.85 17.23 0.04
N LEU A 35 3.90 16.41 -0.04
CA LEU A 35 5.08 16.73 -0.83
C LEU A 35 4.75 16.87 -2.31
N GLU A 36 3.84 16.06 -2.82
CA GLU A 36 3.37 16.09 -4.20
C GLU A 36 2.30 17.15 -4.45
N HIS A 37 1.95 17.94 -3.44
CA HIS A 37 0.92 18.98 -3.51
C HIS A 37 -0.42 18.45 -4.01
N PHE A 38 -0.80 17.26 -3.54
CA PHE A 38 -2.07 16.64 -3.91
C PHE A 38 -3.25 17.45 -3.37
N GLU A 39 -4.18 17.79 -4.23
CA GLU A 39 -5.36 18.58 -3.86
C GLU A 39 -6.56 17.71 -3.54
N GLY A 40 -7.30 18.12 -2.49
CA GLY A 40 -8.50 17.43 -2.05
C GLY A 40 -8.20 16.26 -1.14
N SER A 41 -9.22 15.48 -0.84
CA SER A 41 -9.11 14.29 -0.01
C SER A 41 -8.68 13.09 -0.85
N ALA A 42 -7.96 12.17 -0.24
CA ALA A 42 -7.45 10.96 -0.89
C ALA A 42 -7.72 9.71 -0.07
N GLU A 43 -7.90 8.59 -0.74
CA GLU A 43 -8.05 7.28 -0.10
C GLU A 43 -7.11 6.28 -0.75
N VAL A 44 -6.38 5.55 0.08
CA VAL A 44 -5.45 4.51 -0.34
C VAL A 44 -5.76 3.23 0.43
N SER A 45 -5.77 2.09 -0.24
CA SER A 45 -5.94 0.79 0.40
C SER A 45 -4.59 0.07 0.47
N VAL A 46 -4.24 -0.43 1.65
CA VAL A 46 -3.00 -1.18 1.87
C VAL A 46 -3.37 -2.56 2.42
N ARG A 47 -2.88 -3.61 1.76
CA ARG A 47 -3.09 -4.99 2.18
C ARG A 47 -1.77 -5.63 2.56
N PHE A 48 -1.71 -6.21 3.75
CA PHE A 48 -0.62 -7.09 4.11
C PHE A 48 -0.93 -8.49 3.60
N VAL A 49 -0.02 -9.04 2.82
CA VAL A 49 -0.14 -10.37 2.23
C VAL A 49 1.11 -11.19 2.57
N ASP A 50 1.06 -12.50 2.33
CA ASP A 50 2.23 -13.34 2.51
C ASP A 50 3.04 -13.44 1.21
N ASN A 51 4.19 -14.12 1.28
CA ASN A 51 5.11 -14.25 0.14
C ASN A 51 4.47 -14.96 -1.05
N GLU A 52 3.67 -15.98 -0.79
CA GLU A 52 2.99 -16.71 -1.85
C GLU A 52 1.95 -15.87 -2.54
N GLN A 53 1.15 -15.14 -1.76
CA GLN A 53 0.13 -14.25 -2.30
C GLN A 53 0.72 -13.15 -3.18
N ILE A 54 1.80 -12.51 -2.74
CA ILE A 54 2.41 -11.43 -3.53
C ILE A 54 3.12 -11.96 -4.77
N ARG A 55 3.65 -13.17 -4.70
CA ARG A 55 4.21 -13.85 -5.87
C ARG A 55 3.14 -14.09 -6.92
N GLU A 56 1.97 -14.57 -6.50
CA GLU A 56 0.83 -14.80 -7.40
C GLU A 56 0.35 -13.50 -8.04
N LEU A 57 0.25 -12.41 -7.25
CA LEU A 57 -0.12 -11.10 -7.77
C LEU A 57 0.90 -10.57 -8.76
N ASN A 58 2.18 -10.71 -8.46
CA ASN A 58 3.26 -10.27 -9.33
C ASN A 58 3.24 -11.03 -10.67
N LYS A 59 3.00 -12.33 -10.62
CA LYS A 59 2.88 -13.16 -11.81
C LYS A 59 1.67 -12.76 -12.65
N ALA A 60 0.52 -12.56 -12.00
CA ALA A 60 -0.73 -12.25 -12.69
C ALA A 60 -0.72 -10.87 -13.36
N TYR A 61 -0.18 -9.86 -12.69
CA TYR A 61 -0.28 -8.46 -13.14
C TYR A 61 0.99 -7.92 -13.80
N ARG A 62 2.15 -8.50 -13.51
CA ARG A 62 3.42 -8.06 -14.09
C ARG A 62 4.14 -9.14 -14.88
N ASN A 63 3.60 -10.34 -14.91
CA ASN A 63 4.21 -11.50 -15.57
C ASN A 63 5.60 -11.84 -15.01
N ILE A 64 5.80 -11.59 -13.71
CA ILE A 64 7.04 -11.89 -13.00
C ILE A 64 6.71 -12.89 -11.91
N ASP A 65 7.20 -14.13 -12.04
CA ASP A 65 6.94 -15.21 -11.08
C ASP A 65 7.96 -15.19 -9.96
N ARG A 66 7.88 -14.15 -9.12
CA ARG A 66 8.76 -13.96 -7.96
C ARG A 66 8.05 -13.18 -6.87
N GLU A 67 8.55 -13.36 -5.64
CA GLU A 67 8.16 -12.55 -4.51
C GLU A 67 8.73 -11.14 -4.67
N THR A 68 8.06 -10.16 -4.07
CA THR A 68 8.53 -8.79 -4.00
C THR A 68 8.08 -8.19 -2.66
N ASP A 69 8.61 -7.04 -2.29
CA ASP A 69 8.21 -6.36 -1.06
C ASP A 69 6.84 -5.71 -1.19
N VAL A 70 6.62 -5.03 -2.29
CA VAL A 70 5.46 -4.17 -2.50
C VAL A 70 5.02 -4.23 -3.96
N LEU A 71 3.70 -4.23 -4.17
CA LEU A 71 3.08 -4.03 -5.47
C LEU A 71 2.04 -2.93 -5.36
N SER A 72 2.07 -1.97 -6.28
CA SER A 72 1.09 -0.90 -6.34
C SER A 72 0.19 -1.07 -7.55
N PHE A 73 -1.10 -0.86 -7.34
CA PHE A 73 -2.13 -0.95 -8.37
C PHE A 73 -2.87 0.38 -8.43
N PRO A 74 -2.38 1.36 -9.20
CA PRO A 74 -3.03 2.67 -9.27
C PRO A 74 -4.39 2.57 -9.94
N LEU A 75 -5.37 3.31 -9.41
CA LEU A 75 -6.74 3.38 -9.94
C LEU A 75 -6.98 4.64 -10.75
N GLY A 76 -6.10 5.64 -10.64
CA GLY A 76 -6.21 6.89 -11.38
C GLY A 76 -5.11 7.04 -12.42
N GLU A 77 -5.40 7.83 -13.43
CA GLU A 77 -4.47 8.11 -14.53
C GLU A 77 -4.62 9.55 -14.99
N ASN A 78 -3.49 10.23 -15.16
CA ASN A 78 -3.47 11.60 -15.68
C ASN A 78 -4.33 12.58 -14.87
N GLY A 79 -4.35 12.43 -13.54
CA GLY A 79 -5.12 13.29 -12.67
C GLY A 79 -6.61 12.99 -12.59
N VAL A 80 -7.06 11.96 -13.30
CA VAL A 80 -8.46 11.53 -13.26
C VAL A 80 -8.58 10.32 -12.35
N TYR A 81 -9.36 10.44 -11.29
CA TYR A 81 -9.54 9.40 -10.28
C TYR A 81 -11.01 9.08 -10.06
N ASP A 82 -11.29 7.83 -9.74
CA ASP A 82 -12.60 7.47 -9.22
C ASP A 82 -12.77 8.10 -7.84
N ILE A 83 -14.00 8.37 -7.47
CA ILE A 83 -14.32 9.08 -6.23
C ILE A 83 -15.17 8.18 -5.34
N ASN A 84 -14.82 8.16 -4.05
CA ASN A 84 -15.66 7.54 -3.05
C ASN A 84 -16.92 8.40 -2.88
N HIS A 85 -18.07 7.89 -3.25
CA HIS A 85 -19.33 8.65 -3.24
C HIS A 85 -19.76 9.08 -1.84
N ASP A 86 -19.32 8.39 -0.80
CA ASP A 86 -19.69 8.72 0.58
C ASP A 86 -18.84 9.86 1.15
N THR A 87 -17.57 9.96 0.74
CA THR A 87 -16.62 10.91 1.32
C THR A 87 -16.15 11.98 0.36
N GLY A 88 -16.32 11.77 -0.94
CA GLY A 88 -15.76 12.66 -1.97
C GLY A 88 -14.27 12.48 -2.19
N ALA A 89 -13.62 11.54 -1.50
CA ALA A 89 -12.19 11.31 -1.63
C ALA A 89 -11.83 10.66 -2.96
N LYS A 90 -10.71 11.06 -3.53
CA LYS A 90 -10.15 10.43 -4.74
C LYS A 90 -9.53 9.08 -4.38
N LEU A 91 -9.92 8.04 -5.09
CA LEU A 91 -9.40 6.69 -4.88
C LEU A 91 -8.09 6.55 -5.64
N LEU A 92 -6.97 6.52 -4.92
CA LEU A 92 -5.65 6.52 -5.54
C LEU A 92 -5.20 5.13 -6.00
N GLY A 93 -5.59 4.10 -5.28
CA GLY A 93 -5.23 2.74 -5.65
C GLY A 93 -5.02 1.82 -4.46
N ASP A 94 -4.55 0.61 -4.78
CA ASP A 94 -4.28 -0.44 -3.82
C ASP A 94 -2.78 -0.73 -3.77
N ILE A 95 -2.29 -1.03 -2.57
CA ILE A 95 -0.90 -1.40 -2.35
C ILE A 95 -0.90 -2.74 -1.60
N ALA A 96 -0.23 -3.73 -2.18
CA ALA A 96 0.00 -5.01 -1.51
C ALA A 96 1.42 -5.03 -0.95
N VAL A 97 1.56 -5.39 0.32
CA VAL A 97 2.84 -5.41 1.02
C VAL A 97 3.08 -6.81 1.59
N SER A 98 4.19 -7.44 1.21
CA SER A 98 4.62 -8.66 1.88
C SER A 98 5.51 -8.30 3.06
N TYR A 99 4.89 -8.26 4.24
CA TYR A 99 5.62 -7.92 5.45
C TYR A 99 6.73 -8.94 5.77
N THR A 100 6.48 -10.21 5.48
CA THR A 100 7.48 -11.27 5.67
C THR A 100 8.74 -10.99 4.83
N HIS A 101 8.54 -10.62 3.57
CA HIS A 101 9.65 -10.32 2.65
C HIS A 101 10.40 -9.07 3.07
N LEU A 102 9.68 -8.00 3.41
CA LEU A 102 10.25 -6.77 3.93
C LEU A 102 11.08 -7.00 5.19
N ARG A 103 10.55 -7.78 6.11
CA ARG A 103 11.23 -8.09 7.37
C ARG A 103 12.54 -8.83 7.14
N ALA A 104 12.58 -9.73 6.17
CA ALA A 104 13.81 -10.44 5.80
C ALA A 104 14.88 -9.48 5.28
N HIS A 105 14.49 -8.52 4.45
CA HIS A 105 15.39 -7.48 3.94
C HIS A 105 15.89 -6.57 5.06
N GLU A 106 14.99 -6.14 5.93
CA GLU A 106 15.34 -5.30 7.07
C GLU A 106 16.36 -5.98 7.98
N THR A 107 16.17 -7.27 8.26
CA THR A 107 17.10 -8.04 9.07
C THR A 107 18.49 -8.10 8.43
N ARG A 108 18.57 -8.27 7.11
CA ARG A 108 19.84 -8.23 6.38
C ARG A 108 20.48 -6.85 6.41
N GLY A 109 19.68 -5.82 6.27
CA GLY A 109 20.15 -4.44 6.27
C GLY A 109 20.79 -4.01 7.57
N ASN A 110 20.44 -4.66 8.67
CA ASN A 110 20.96 -4.36 10.01
C ASN A 110 22.24 -5.12 10.35
N LEU A 111 22.73 -5.92 9.44
CA LEU A 111 24.01 -6.61 9.59
C LEU A 111 25.17 -5.79 8.96
#